data_7643443b70fd879e712ff7434d1c82be
#
_entry.id   7643443b70fd879e712ff7434d1c82be
#
_cell.length_a   1.000
_cell.length_b   1.000
_cell.length_c   1.000
_cell.angle_alpha   90.00
_cell.angle_beta   90.00
_cell.angle_gamma   90.00
#
_symmetry.space_group_name_H-M   'P 1'
#
loop_
_entity.id
_entity.type
_entity.pdbx_description
1 polymer ?
#
loop_
_entity_poly.entity_id
_entity_poly.type
_entity_poly.pdbx_seq_one_letter_code
_entity_poly.pdbx_strand_id
1 'polypeptide(L)'
;MTLKELESKYNHKYPEIFKKLWEGKMLDWMNGRTEPFSSDENWAKTIYPDIKENPPLFLHTGGFDFELLTVEGMFDFKFDELWDIDKHEFIPFAKTDEGNVYAFYKHIKTGGECAIVLIWNDMNETEVLAKNFEDFIFRRMLCAVHDVDKDEMSGDYDKDDFESYRTDILNDLKTVTPYLKEEYVAILTEVYNREVQESLISFSLLESNELVEIIQKKLDFKQLDLVFEHELD
;
A
#
# COMPACT_ATOMS: atom_id res chain seq x y z
N MET A 1 19.60 -9.57 -3.88
CA MET A 1 18.54 -10.57 -4.17
C MET A 1 17.73 -10.16 -5.40
N THR A 2 17.09 -11.08 -6.12
CA THR A 2 16.36 -10.81 -7.36
C THR A 2 14.91 -11.21 -7.24
N LEU A 3 14.01 -10.60 -8.03
CA LEU A 3 12.59 -10.97 -8.08
C LEU A 3 12.40 -12.46 -8.46
N LYS A 4 13.30 -13.00 -9.31
CA LYS A 4 13.26 -14.41 -9.73
C LYS A 4 13.54 -15.39 -8.57
N GLU A 5 14.38 -15.00 -7.62
CA GLU A 5 14.63 -15.80 -6.41
C GLU A 5 13.42 -15.79 -5.50
N LEU A 6 12.73 -14.63 -5.35
CA LEU A 6 11.44 -14.56 -4.65
C LEU A 6 10.36 -15.41 -5.32
N GLU A 7 10.21 -15.34 -6.65
CA GLU A 7 9.28 -16.18 -7.40
C GLU A 7 9.52 -17.68 -7.15
N SER A 8 10.81 -18.06 -7.03
CA SER A 8 11.19 -19.45 -6.74
C SER A 8 10.86 -19.85 -5.30
N LYS A 9 11.14 -18.96 -4.31
CA LYS A 9 10.84 -19.21 -2.90
C LYS A 9 9.36 -19.46 -2.67
N TYR A 10 8.51 -18.57 -3.19
CA TYR A 10 7.06 -18.61 -2.97
C TYR A 10 6.30 -19.47 -3.98
N ASN A 11 7.01 -20.11 -4.94
CA ASN A 11 6.38 -20.81 -6.08
C ASN A 11 5.23 -19.98 -6.67
N HIS A 12 5.53 -18.71 -6.97
CA HIS A 12 4.55 -17.73 -7.44
C HIS A 12 5.16 -16.86 -8.54
N LYS A 13 4.33 -16.44 -9.50
CA LYS A 13 4.69 -15.46 -10.52
C LYS A 13 4.05 -14.13 -10.18
N TYR A 14 4.87 -13.12 -9.91
CA TYR A 14 4.34 -11.78 -9.66
C TYR A 14 3.62 -11.23 -10.90
N PRO A 15 2.53 -10.46 -10.71
CA PRO A 15 1.81 -9.84 -11.82
C PRO A 15 2.70 -8.84 -12.57
N GLU A 16 2.38 -8.59 -13.85
CA GLU A 16 3.19 -7.73 -14.72
C GLU A 16 3.32 -6.29 -14.18
N ILE A 17 2.30 -5.78 -13.51
CA ILE A 17 2.38 -4.46 -12.87
C ILE A 17 3.44 -4.45 -11.76
N PHE A 18 3.50 -5.48 -10.91
CA PHE A 18 4.51 -5.59 -9.85
C PHE A 18 5.93 -5.64 -10.43
N LYS A 19 6.14 -6.39 -11.51
CA LYS A 19 7.43 -6.46 -12.20
C LYS A 19 7.85 -5.12 -12.78
N LYS A 20 6.93 -4.41 -13.44
CA LYS A 20 7.20 -3.07 -13.98
C LYS A 20 7.54 -2.06 -12.88
N LEU A 21 6.81 -2.08 -11.78
CA LEU A 21 7.11 -1.24 -10.60
C LEU A 21 8.47 -1.57 -10.00
N TRP A 22 8.81 -2.86 -9.95
CA TRP A 22 10.13 -3.33 -9.53
C TRP A 22 11.25 -2.81 -10.46
N GLU A 23 11.11 -3.00 -11.76
CA GLU A 23 12.06 -2.53 -12.77
C GLU A 23 12.21 -0.99 -12.74
N GLY A 24 11.09 -0.29 -12.50
CA GLY A 24 11.03 1.16 -12.37
C GLY A 24 11.53 1.70 -11.03
N LYS A 25 12.02 0.85 -10.10
CA LYS A 25 12.46 1.23 -8.75
C LYS A 25 11.34 1.81 -7.85
N MET A 26 10.09 1.62 -8.23
CA MET A 26 8.93 2.11 -7.48
C MET A 26 8.68 1.35 -6.17
N LEU A 27 9.29 0.17 -5.99
CA LEU A 27 9.17 -0.65 -4.77
C LEU A 27 10.41 -0.51 -3.85
N ASP A 28 11.23 0.50 -4.06
CA ASP A 28 12.50 0.69 -3.33
C ASP A 28 12.49 2.01 -2.53
N TRP A 29 11.83 2.01 -1.40
CA TRP A 29 11.85 3.16 -0.48
C TRP A 29 13.24 3.47 0.06
N MET A 30 14.09 2.45 0.13
CA MET A 30 15.48 2.59 0.59
C MET A 30 16.39 3.26 -0.44
N ASN A 31 15.90 3.52 -1.67
CA ASN A 31 16.68 4.10 -2.77
C ASN A 31 18.04 3.37 -2.98
N GLY A 32 18.00 2.03 -2.96
CA GLY A 32 19.17 1.17 -3.11
C GLY A 32 20.06 1.04 -1.86
N ARG A 33 19.64 1.56 -0.72
CA ARG A 33 20.37 1.44 0.56
C ARG A 33 20.02 0.14 1.26
N THR A 34 20.94 -0.34 2.08
CA THR A 34 20.76 -1.55 2.90
C THR A 34 20.45 -1.25 4.35
N GLU A 35 20.62 0.01 4.77
CA GLU A 35 20.37 0.45 6.14
C GLU A 35 18.92 0.92 6.32
N PRO A 36 18.26 0.58 7.43
CA PRO A 36 16.92 1.09 7.75
C PRO A 36 16.89 2.62 7.86
N PHE A 37 15.76 3.24 7.57
CA PHE A 37 15.56 4.69 7.70
C PHE A 37 15.97 5.21 9.09
N SER A 38 15.62 4.49 10.14
CA SER A 38 15.94 4.84 11.53
C SER A 38 17.43 4.85 11.87
N SER A 39 18.28 4.21 11.06
CA SER A 39 19.75 4.20 11.24
C SER A 39 20.48 5.29 10.48
N ASP A 40 19.81 6.01 9.58
CA ASP A 40 20.40 7.08 8.78
C ASP A 40 19.98 8.46 9.30
N GLU A 41 20.77 9.05 10.17
CA GLU A 41 20.56 10.43 10.67
C GLU A 41 20.48 11.49 9.55
N ASN A 42 20.96 11.16 8.35
CA ASN A 42 20.95 12.04 7.19
C ASN A 42 19.80 11.75 6.23
N TRP A 43 19.04 10.67 6.41
CA TRP A 43 17.99 10.29 5.45
C TRP A 43 17.02 11.45 5.17
N ALA A 44 16.49 12.06 6.20
CA ALA A 44 15.57 13.19 6.08
C ALA A 44 16.18 14.43 5.41
N LYS A 45 17.53 14.58 5.48
CA LYS A 45 18.24 15.74 4.92
C LYS A 45 18.80 15.50 3.53
N THR A 46 19.13 14.27 3.18
CA THR A 46 19.89 13.95 1.96
C THR A 46 19.14 13.06 0.98
N ILE A 47 18.25 12.20 1.46
CA ILE A 47 17.52 11.24 0.63
C ILE A 47 16.07 11.67 0.42
N TYR A 48 15.36 11.98 1.51
CA TYR A 48 13.95 12.32 1.45
C TYR A 48 13.64 13.49 0.51
N PRO A 49 14.40 14.61 0.50
CA PRO A 49 14.19 15.69 -0.47
C PRO A 49 14.30 15.24 -1.93
N ASP A 50 15.22 14.31 -2.22
CA ASP A 50 15.45 13.83 -3.60
C ASP A 50 14.31 12.91 -4.07
N ILE A 51 13.70 12.15 -3.16
CA ILE A 51 12.59 11.24 -3.52
C ILE A 51 11.21 11.88 -3.38
N LYS A 52 11.08 13.00 -2.69
CA LYS A 52 9.79 13.68 -2.42
C LYS A 52 9.07 14.14 -3.70
N GLU A 53 9.81 14.61 -4.69
CA GLU A 53 9.26 15.06 -5.99
C GLU A 53 8.95 13.93 -6.96
N ASN A 54 9.62 12.78 -6.80
CA ASN A 54 9.45 11.58 -7.62
C ASN A 54 9.42 10.34 -6.72
N PRO A 55 8.41 10.23 -5.85
CA PRO A 55 8.36 9.22 -4.81
C PRO A 55 8.20 7.80 -5.38
N PRO A 56 8.74 6.80 -4.68
CA PRO A 56 8.36 5.40 -4.91
C PRO A 56 6.89 5.18 -4.52
N LEU A 57 6.37 4.01 -4.89
CA LEU A 57 4.98 3.63 -4.64
C LEU A 57 4.63 3.77 -3.14
N PHE A 58 3.54 4.46 -2.86
CA PHE A 58 2.98 4.62 -1.52
C PHE A 58 3.85 5.40 -0.51
N LEU A 59 4.82 6.17 -0.94
CA LEU A 59 5.62 6.94 0.00
C LEU A 59 4.76 7.89 0.85
N HIS A 60 3.73 8.50 0.26
CA HIS A 60 2.80 9.41 0.94
C HIS A 60 1.37 8.84 1.02
N THR A 61 0.96 8.04 0.03
CA THR A 61 -0.39 7.47 -0.03
C THR A 61 -0.52 6.09 0.62
N GLY A 62 0.55 5.57 1.20
CA GLY A 62 0.55 4.31 1.94
C GLY A 62 -0.14 4.38 3.30
N GLY A 63 -0.28 5.58 3.86
CA GLY A 63 -0.64 5.81 5.26
C GLY A 63 0.61 5.93 6.13
N PHE A 64 0.45 6.50 7.32
CA PHE A 64 1.58 6.87 8.18
C PHE A 64 2.33 5.68 8.79
N ASP A 65 1.68 4.52 8.85
CA ASP A 65 2.22 3.27 9.41
C ASP A 65 2.62 2.23 8.35
N PHE A 66 2.38 2.51 7.05
CA PHE A 66 2.60 1.55 5.96
C PHE A 66 4.07 1.53 5.52
N GLU A 67 4.66 0.34 5.44
CA GLU A 67 6.03 0.12 4.96
C GLU A 67 6.09 -0.99 3.91
N LEU A 68 6.60 -0.68 2.71
CA LEU A 68 6.93 -1.70 1.72
C LEU A 68 8.14 -2.51 2.18
N LEU A 69 8.04 -3.83 2.11
CA LEU A 69 9.16 -4.71 2.39
C LEU A 69 10.21 -4.63 1.27
N THR A 70 11.47 -4.56 1.64
CA THR A 70 12.56 -4.78 0.68
C THR A 70 12.51 -6.22 0.16
N VAL A 71 13.22 -6.52 -0.92
CA VAL A 71 13.29 -7.89 -1.47
C VAL A 71 13.88 -8.86 -0.46
N GLU A 72 14.91 -8.42 0.23
CA GLU A 72 15.52 -9.16 1.32
C GLU A 72 14.50 -9.35 2.46
N GLY A 73 13.76 -8.30 2.81
CA GLY A 73 12.68 -8.36 3.80
C GLY A 73 11.58 -9.33 3.41
N MET A 74 11.11 -9.32 2.15
CA MET A 74 10.15 -10.30 1.64
C MET A 74 10.73 -11.73 1.67
N PHE A 75 12.00 -11.88 1.31
CA PHE A 75 12.64 -13.20 1.29
C PHE A 75 12.83 -13.76 2.69
N ASP A 76 13.27 -12.96 3.67
CA ASP A 76 13.55 -13.38 5.02
C ASP A 76 12.35 -13.25 5.96
N PHE A 77 11.20 -12.83 5.44
CA PHE A 77 9.97 -12.60 6.21
C PHE A 77 9.58 -13.87 6.98
N LYS A 78 9.26 -13.67 8.25
CA LYS A 78 8.74 -14.70 9.14
C LYS A 78 7.39 -14.26 9.65
N PHE A 79 6.38 -15.03 9.32
CA PHE A 79 5.06 -14.88 9.89
C PHE A 79 5.06 -15.32 11.37
N ASP A 80 4.06 -14.91 12.10
CA ASP A 80 3.83 -15.39 13.45
C ASP A 80 3.66 -16.91 13.48
N GLU A 81 4.15 -17.58 14.53
CA GLU A 81 4.09 -19.03 14.67
C GLU A 81 2.65 -19.56 14.86
N LEU A 82 1.73 -18.69 15.27
CA LEU A 82 0.30 -19.02 15.41
C LEU A 82 -0.46 -19.04 14.09
N TRP A 83 0.13 -18.47 13.01
CA TRP A 83 -0.54 -18.38 11.72
C TRP A 83 -0.37 -19.66 10.89
N ASP A 84 -1.46 -20.20 10.36
CA ASP A 84 -1.46 -21.39 9.49
C ASP A 84 -0.98 -21.06 8.07
N ILE A 85 0.31 -20.79 7.93
CA ILE A 85 0.94 -20.38 6.67
C ILE A 85 0.88 -21.49 5.62
N ASP A 86 0.97 -22.74 6.03
CA ASP A 86 0.90 -23.89 5.13
C ASP A 86 -0.49 -24.00 4.47
N LYS A 87 -1.55 -23.68 5.22
CA LYS A 87 -2.92 -23.66 4.72
C LYS A 87 -3.18 -22.43 3.85
N HIS A 88 -2.69 -21.25 4.24
CA HIS A 88 -3.09 -20.00 3.58
C HIS A 88 -2.16 -19.54 2.45
N GLU A 89 -0.89 -19.98 2.42
CA GLU A 89 0.08 -19.64 1.36
C GLU A 89 0.19 -18.13 1.05
N PHE A 90 0.34 -17.30 2.08
CA PHE A 90 0.54 -15.86 1.96
C PHE A 90 1.91 -15.51 1.40
N ILE A 91 1.99 -14.41 0.62
CA ILE A 91 3.25 -13.86 0.10
C ILE A 91 3.32 -12.39 0.53
N PRO A 92 4.11 -12.04 1.57
CA PRO A 92 4.15 -10.71 2.13
C PRO A 92 4.83 -9.73 1.19
N PHE A 93 4.36 -8.47 1.14
CA PHE A 93 5.02 -7.40 0.40
C PHE A 93 5.06 -6.05 1.14
N ALA A 94 4.25 -5.90 2.19
CA ALA A 94 4.28 -4.73 3.06
C ALA A 94 3.81 -5.10 4.46
N LYS A 95 4.04 -4.22 5.42
CA LYS A 95 3.60 -4.36 6.81
C LYS A 95 3.22 -3.00 7.38
N THR A 96 2.61 -2.99 8.57
CA THR A 96 2.44 -1.80 9.40
C THR A 96 3.38 -1.85 10.61
N ASP A 97 3.52 -0.73 11.30
CA ASP A 97 4.30 -0.65 12.55
C ASP A 97 3.70 -1.54 13.65
N GLU A 98 2.39 -1.76 13.63
CA GLU A 98 1.67 -2.67 14.55
C GLU A 98 1.89 -4.15 14.23
N GLY A 99 2.55 -4.46 13.11
CA GLY A 99 2.84 -5.83 12.69
C GLY A 99 1.78 -6.46 11.77
N ASN A 100 0.75 -5.72 11.35
CA ASN A 100 -0.19 -6.19 10.32
C ASN A 100 0.56 -6.39 9.00
N VAL A 101 0.14 -7.39 8.20
CA VAL A 101 0.87 -7.78 6.99
C VAL A 101 -0.01 -7.68 5.75
N TYR A 102 0.45 -6.96 4.74
CA TYR A 102 -0.15 -7.00 3.40
C TYR A 102 0.49 -8.11 2.58
N ALA A 103 -0.33 -8.97 1.99
CA ALA A 103 0.15 -10.14 1.25
C ALA A 103 -0.66 -10.41 -0.03
N PHE A 104 -0.01 -11.07 -1.01
CA PHE A 104 -0.72 -11.79 -2.05
C PHE A 104 -1.28 -13.09 -1.47
N TYR A 105 -2.54 -13.39 -1.71
CA TYR A 105 -3.21 -14.58 -1.22
C TYR A 105 -3.48 -15.57 -2.36
N LYS A 106 -2.78 -16.72 -2.33
CA LYS A 106 -2.75 -17.66 -3.46
C LYS A 106 -4.06 -18.42 -3.70
N HIS A 107 -4.95 -18.47 -2.70
CA HIS A 107 -6.22 -19.22 -2.82
C HIS A 107 -7.36 -18.42 -3.47
N ILE A 108 -7.24 -17.10 -3.58
CA ILE A 108 -8.20 -16.27 -4.31
C ILE A 108 -7.52 -15.69 -5.54
N LYS A 109 -8.00 -16.07 -6.73
CA LYS A 109 -7.42 -15.63 -8.01
C LYS A 109 -8.48 -15.12 -8.97
N THR A 110 -8.15 -14.02 -9.64
CA THR A 110 -8.95 -13.43 -10.71
C THR A 110 -8.04 -13.17 -11.92
N GLY A 111 -8.38 -13.74 -13.08
CA GLY A 111 -7.55 -13.57 -14.28
C GLY A 111 -6.12 -14.14 -14.16
N GLY A 112 -5.88 -15.05 -13.20
CA GLY A 112 -4.56 -15.61 -12.92
C GLY A 112 -3.73 -14.84 -11.90
N GLU A 113 -4.18 -13.67 -11.46
CA GLU A 113 -3.54 -12.87 -10.41
C GLU A 113 -4.13 -13.18 -9.04
N CYS A 114 -3.31 -13.13 -8.00
CA CYS A 114 -3.71 -13.34 -6.61
C CYS A 114 -4.40 -12.11 -6.05
N ALA A 115 -5.42 -12.32 -5.21
CA ALA A 115 -5.99 -11.26 -4.40
C ALA A 115 -4.95 -10.69 -3.42
N ILE A 116 -5.17 -9.44 -3.00
CA ILE A 116 -4.41 -8.78 -1.95
C ILE A 116 -5.22 -8.82 -0.67
N VAL A 117 -4.56 -9.17 0.42
CA VAL A 117 -5.15 -9.27 1.76
C VAL A 117 -4.37 -8.46 2.78
N LEU A 118 -5.05 -8.07 3.86
CA LEU A 118 -4.47 -7.58 5.09
C LEU A 118 -4.66 -8.64 6.17
N ILE A 119 -3.58 -9.06 6.79
CA ILE A 119 -3.56 -10.01 7.89
C ILE A 119 -3.35 -9.21 9.16
N TRP A 120 -4.33 -9.22 10.05
CA TRP A 120 -4.26 -8.51 11.31
C TRP A 120 -3.40 -9.28 12.32
N ASN A 121 -2.49 -8.57 12.98
CA ASN A 121 -1.54 -9.18 13.91
C ASN A 121 -2.15 -9.45 15.30
N ASP A 122 -3.12 -8.65 15.69
CA ASP A 122 -3.76 -8.69 17.01
C ASP A 122 -5.14 -9.37 17.01
N MET A 123 -5.60 -9.83 15.84
CA MET A 123 -6.86 -10.51 15.63
C MET A 123 -6.67 -11.71 14.71
N ASN A 124 -7.40 -12.82 14.97
CA ASN A 124 -7.42 -13.96 14.03
C ASN A 124 -8.30 -13.65 12.81
N GLU A 125 -7.96 -12.57 12.09
CA GLU A 125 -8.72 -12.09 10.94
C GLU A 125 -7.80 -11.69 9.79
N THR A 126 -8.15 -12.15 8.59
CA THR A 126 -7.55 -11.71 7.32
C THR A 126 -8.63 -11.10 6.44
N GLU A 127 -8.44 -9.86 6.01
CA GLU A 127 -9.38 -9.13 5.14
C GLU A 127 -8.91 -9.14 3.69
N VAL A 128 -9.83 -9.41 2.75
CA VAL A 128 -9.57 -9.35 1.31
C VAL A 128 -9.77 -7.92 0.81
N LEU A 129 -8.68 -7.25 0.41
CA LEU A 129 -8.69 -5.84 0.02
C LEU A 129 -8.93 -5.59 -1.46
N ALA A 130 -8.44 -6.46 -2.35
CA ALA A 130 -8.53 -6.27 -3.79
C ALA A 130 -8.33 -7.60 -4.54
N LYS A 131 -8.84 -7.68 -5.78
CA LYS A 131 -8.70 -8.89 -6.61
C LYS A 131 -7.32 -9.06 -7.24
N ASN A 132 -6.51 -7.97 -7.29
CA ASN A 132 -5.15 -7.93 -7.84
C ASN A 132 -4.38 -6.71 -7.30
N PHE A 133 -3.11 -6.60 -7.66
CA PHE A 133 -2.23 -5.55 -7.15
C PHE A 133 -2.56 -4.15 -7.69
N GLU A 134 -3.01 -4.01 -8.94
CA GLU A 134 -3.44 -2.73 -9.51
C GLU A 134 -4.66 -2.15 -8.78
N ASP A 135 -5.65 -2.97 -8.52
CA ASP A 135 -6.85 -2.59 -7.79
C ASP A 135 -6.53 -2.23 -6.33
N PHE A 136 -5.55 -2.91 -5.72
CA PHE A 136 -5.05 -2.57 -4.38
C PHE A 136 -4.40 -1.19 -4.37
N ILE A 137 -3.54 -0.87 -5.35
CA ILE A 137 -2.94 0.47 -5.47
C ILE A 137 -4.03 1.53 -5.55
N PHE A 138 -5.01 1.34 -6.41
CA PHE A 138 -6.12 2.28 -6.56
C PHE A 138 -6.91 2.46 -5.25
N ARG A 139 -7.30 1.35 -4.60
CA ARG A 139 -8.01 1.39 -3.30
C ARG A 139 -7.19 2.15 -2.26
N ARG A 140 -5.90 1.83 -2.13
CA ARG A 140 -5.04 2.45 -1.12
C ARG A 140 -4.90 3.96 -1.33
N MET A 141 -4.70 4.40 -2.57
CA MET A 141 -4.60 5.80 -2.91
C MET A 141 -5.91 6.57 -2.68
N LEU A 142 -7.06 5.94 -2.87
CA LEU A 142 -8.35 6.55 -2.50
C LEU A 142 -8.51 6.67 -0.98
N CYS A 143 -8.13 5.64 -0.23
CA CYS A 143 -8.21 5.66 1.23
C CYS A 143 -7.28 6.73 1.84
N ALA A 144 -6.15 7.03 1.22
CA ALA A 144 -5.19 8.02 1.69
C ALA A 144 -5.73 9.47 1.77
N VAL A 145 -6.91 9.74 1.23
CA VAL A 145 -7.52 11.09 1.22
C VAL A 145 -8.89 11.13 1.89
N HIS A 146 -9.20 10.07 2.62
CA HIS A 146 -10.42 9.96 3.41
C HIS A 146 -10.06 9.88 4.89
N ASP A 147 -10.65 10.76 5.69
CA ASP A 147 -10.50 10.80 7.15
C ASP A 147 -9.04 10.83 7.63
N VAL A 148 -8.23 11.67 6.98
CA VAL A 148 -6.80 11.84 7.29
C VAL A 148 -6.67 12.49 8.65
N ASP A 149 -6.15 11.76 9.63
CA ASP A 149 -6.02 12.21 11.01
C ASP A 149 -4.97 13.34 11.13
N LYS A 150 -5.35 14.45 11.75
CA LYS A 150 -4.47 15.61 11.94
C LYS A 150 -3.33 15.35 12.91
N ASP A 151 -3.54 14.50 13.90
CA ASP A 151 -2.49 14.15 14.86
C ASP A 151 -1.45 13.23 14.22
N GLU A 152 -1.86 12.29 13.35
CA GLU A 152 -0.93 11.50 12.54
C GLU A 152 -0.15 12.35 11.54
N MET A 153 -0.80 13.32 10.87
CA MET A 153 -0.13 14.27 9.99
C MET A 153 0.95 15.08 10.71
N SER A 154 0.76 15.41 11.99
CA SER A 154 1.66 16.32 12.75
C SER A 154 3.10 15.80 12.88
N GLY A 155 3.37 14.55 12.56
CA GLY A 155 4.73 14.00 12.46
C GLY A 155 5.52 14.53 11.27
N ASP A 156 4.88 14.68 10.12
CA ASP A 156 5.51 15.01 8.84
C ASP A 156 5.06 16.37 8.27
N TYR A 157 3.88 16.86 8.67
CA TYR A 157 3.26 18.10 8.18
C TYR A 157 2.81 18.99 9.36
N ASP A 158 2.66 20.28 9.11
CA ASP A 158 1.89 21.11 10.02
C ASP A 158 0.43 20.62 9.98
N LYS A 159 -0.13 20.31 11.14
CA LYS A 159 -1.47 19.74 11.30
C LYS A 159 -2.61 20.55 10.67
N ASP A 160 -2.34 21.81 10.34
CA ASP A 160 -3.29 22.70 9.67
C ASP A 160 -2.95 22.90 8.18
N ASP A 161 -1.89 22.24 7.65
CA ASP A 161 -1.41 22.39 6.28
C ASP A 161 -1.70 21.14 5.43
N PHE A 162 -2.97 20.91 5.10
CA PHE A 162 -3.36 19.86 4.16
C PHE A 162 -2.78 20.08 2.75
N GLU A 163 -2.44 21.30 2.35
CA GLU A 163 -1.94 21.55 0.99
C GLU A 163 -0.52 21.01 0.77
N SER A 164 0.31 20.97 1.80
CA SER A 164 1.60 20.27 1.75
C SER A 164 1.40 18.77 1.56
N TYR A 165 0.51 18.14 2.32
CA TYR A 165 0.13 16.73 2.11
C TYR A 165 -0.46 16.49 0.72
N ARG A 166 -1.37 17.37 0.25
CA ARG A 166 -1.93 17.30 -1.12
C ARG A 166 -0.83 17.30 -2.18
N THR A 167 0.19 18.14 -2.01
CA THR A 167 1.32 18.21 -2.95
C THR A 167 2.03 16.86 -3.03
N ASP A 168 2.26 16.22 -1.92
CA ASP A 168 2.97 14.95 -1.85
C ASP A 168 2.15 13.78 -2.42
N ILE A 169 0.86 13.69 -2.13
CA ILE A 169 0.00 12.65 -2.75
C ILE A 169 -0.18 12.86 -4.26
N LEU A 170 -0.13 14.11 -4.75
CA LEU A 170 -0.11 14.38 -6.20
C LEU A 170 1.22 13.94 -6.84
N ASN A 171 2.33 14.03 -6.13
CA ASN A 171 3.61 13.47 -6.58
C ASN A 171 3.57 11.93 -6.64
N ASP A 172 2.98 11.26 -5.64
CA ASP A 172 2.72 9.81 -5.70
C ASP A 172 1.86 9.44 -6.92
N LEU A 173 0.77 10.18 -7.17
CA LEU A 173 -0.09 9.94 -8.34
C LEU A 173 0.69 10.12 -9.66
N LYS A 174 1.48 11.17 -9.76
CA LYS A 174 2.31 11.46 -10.94
C LYS A 174 3.25 10.28 -11.26
N THR A 175 3.93 9.74 -10.26
CA THR A 175 4.91 8.67 -10.46
C THR A 175 4.26 7.32 -10.72
N VAL A 176 3.09 7.03 -10.16
CA VAL A 176 2.37 5.77 -10.38
C VAL A 176 1.52 5.76 -11.64
N THR A 177 1.18 6.93 -12.19
CA THR A 177 0.33 7.08 -13.41
C THR A 177 0.73 6.15 -14.56
N PRO A 178 2.02 5.95 -14.92
CA PRO A 178 2.39 5.07 -16.02
C PRO A 178 2.06 3.58 -15.81
N TYR A 179 1.72 3.19 -14.60
CA TYR A 179 1.47 1.80 -14.20
C TYR A 179 0.00 1.48 -14.02
N LEU A 180 -0.84 2.50 -13.83
CA LEU A 180 -2.29 2.33 -13.60
C LEU A 180 -3.08 2.52 -14.89
N LYS A 181 -4.24 1.88 -14.96
CA LYS A 181 -5.20 2.12 -16.04
C LYS A 181 -5.74 3.54 -16.00
N GLU A 182 -5.99 4.11 -17.17
CA GLU A 182 -6.42 5.51 -17.37
C GLU A 182 -7.65 5.87 -16.51
N GLU A 183 -8.59 4.94 -16.35
CA GLU A 183 -9.78 5.17 -15.53
C GLU A 183 -9.45 5.44 -14.05
N TYR A 184 -8.49 4.72 -13.47
CA TYR A 184 -8.06 4.93 -12.09
C TYR A 184 -7.32 6.24 -11.91
N VAL A 185 -6.43 6.55 -12.84
CA VAL A 185 -5.73 7.84 -12.88
C VAL A 185 -6.71 9.01 -12.96
N ALA A 186 -7.75 8.91 -13.83
CA ALA A 186 -8.76 9.96 -13.97
C ALA A 186 -9.54 10.20 -12.67
N ILE A 187 -9.95 9.12 -11.98
CA ILE A 187 -10.68 9.22 -10.71
C ILE A 187 -9.78 9.83 -9.63
N LEU A 188 -8.56 9.32 -9.45
CA LEU A 188 -7.62 9.83 -8.44
C LEU A 188 -7.29 11.30 -8.70
N THR A 189 -7.07 11.68 -9.97
CA THR A 189 -6.81 13.07 -10.35
C THR A 189 -7.99 13.98 -9.99
N GLU A 190 -9.20 13.56 -10.29
CA GLU A 190 -10.41 14.32 -9.95
C GLU A 190 -10.56 14.48 -8.44
N VAL A 191 -10.42 13.39 -7.68
CA VAL A 191 -10.55 13.38 -6.22
C VAL A 191 -9.49 14.25 -5.55
N TYR A 192 -8.22 14.11 -5.94
CA TYR A 192 -7.10 14.85 -5.31
C TYR A 192 -7.15 16.36 -5.55
N ASN A 193 -7.90 16.81 -6.55
CA ASN A 193 -8.10 18.23 -6.83
C ASN A 193 -9.40 18.82 -6.24
N ARG A 194 -10.14 18.07 -5.42
CA ARG A 194 -11.34 18.57 -4.74
C ARG A 194 -11.02 19.55 -3.62
N GLU A 195 -12.03 20.32 -3.25
CA GLU A 195 -11.97 21.11 -2.01
C GLU A 195 -11.88 20.18 -0.80
N VAL A 196 -11.00 20.53 0.14
CA VAL A 196 -10.83 19.76 1.37
C VAL A 196 -12.02 20.04 2.31
N GLN A 197 -12.54 18.95 2.86
CA GLN A 197 -13.50 18.99 3.96
C GLN A 197 -12.71 18.83 5.25
N GLU A 198 -12.85 19.79 6.17
CA GLU A 198 -12.12 19.83 7.42
C GLU A 198 -13.07 19.59 8.59
N SER A 199 -12.65 18.71 9.50
CA SER A 199 -13.25 18.50 10.81
C SER A 199 -12.30 18.95 11.92
N LEU A 200 -12.69 18.75 13.19
CA LEU A 200 -11.81 19.03 14.34
C LEU A 200 -10.56 18.14 14.36
N ILE A 201 -10.69 16.90 13.86
CA ILE A 201 -9.67 15.86 14.01
C ILE A 201 -9.13 15.34 12.67
N SER A 202 -9.77 15.64 11.54
CA SER A 202 -9.38 15.08 10.27
C SER A 202 -9.64 15.99 9.07
N PHE A 203 -9.01 15.64 7.95
CA PHE A 203 -9.28 16.16 6.61
C PHE A 203 -9.82 15.06 5.70
N SER A 204 -10.71 15.40 4.77
CA SER A 204 -11.20 14.46 3.75
C SER A 204 -11.40 15.16 2.40
N LEU A 205 -11.10 14.43 1.32
CA LEU A 205 -11.49 14.82 -0.06
C LEU A 205 -12.69 13.99 -0.56
N LEU A 206 -13.11 12.98 0.22
CA LEU A 206 -14.21 12.07 -0.06
C LEU A 206 -15.07 11.86 1.17
N GLU A 207 -16.37 11.77 0.99
CA GLU A 207 -17.29 11.23 2.01
C GLU A 207 -17.16 9.70 2.10
N SER A 208 -17.37 9.13 3.30
CA SER A 208 -17.28 7.68 3.53
C SER A 208 -18.14 6.84 2.58
N ASN A 209 -19.38 7.27 2.35
CA ASN A 209 -20.30 6.56 1.44
C ASN A 209 -19.80 6.61 -0.01
N GLU A 210 -19.25 7.74 -0.45
CA GLU A 210 -18.72 7.89 -1.81
C GLU A 210 -17.46 7.03 -2.00
N LEU A 211 -16.56 6.99 -1.01
CA LEU A 211 -15.40 6.11 -1.04
C LEU A 211 -15.81 4.65 -1.26
N VAL A 212 -16.76 4.16 -0.45
CA VAL A 212 -17.29 2.79 -0.56
C VAL A 212 -17.92 2.54 -1.92
N GLU A 213 -18.75 3.46 -2.43
CA GLU A 213 -19.38 3.33 -3.74
C GLU A 213 -18.35 3.27 -4.89
N ILE A 214 -17.32 4.12 -4.87
CA ILE A 214 -16.26 4.10 -5.87
C ILE A 214 -15.52 2.77 -5.82
N ILE A 215 -15.09 2.33 -4.64
CA ILE A 215 -14.36 1.06 -4.46
C ILE A 215 -15.20 -0.11 -4.96
N GLN A 216 -16.42 -0.27 -4.49
CA GLN A 216 -17.29 -1.38 -4.87
C GLN A 216 -17.56 -1.41 -6.37
N LYS A 217 -17.87 -0.25 -6.97
CA LYS A 217 -18.19 -0.13 -8.40
C LYS A 217 -16.97 -0.37 -9.29
N LYS A 218 -15.78 0.09 -8.89
CA LYS A 218 -14.59 0.07 -9.74
C LYS A 218 -13.78 -1.21 -9.60
N LEU A 219 -13.72 -1.77 -8.41
CA LEU A 219 -13.08 -3.05 -8.21
C LEU A 219 -13.94 -4.21 -8.73
N ASP A 220 -15.28 -4.12 -8.63
CA ASP A 220 -16.24 -5.14 -9.08
C ASP A 220 -15.76 -6.56 -8.70
N PHE A 221 -15.63 -6.79 -7.40
CA PHE A 221 -15.03 -8.00 -6.85
C PHE A 221 -15.91 -8.59 -5.76
N LYS A 222 -16.44 -9.80 -5.99
CA LYS A 222 -17.40 -10.43 -5.07
C LYS A 222 -16.85 -10.79 -3.69
N GLN A 223 -15.53 -10.94 -3.59
CA GLN A 223 -14.85 -11.28 -2.34
C GLN A 223 -14.20 -10.06 -1.67
N LEU A 224 -14.51 -8.85 -2.17
CA LEU A 224 -14.09 -7.62 -1.52
C LEU A 224 -14.62 -7.59 -0.09
N ASP A 225 -13.76 -7.19 0.85
CA ASP A 225 -14.03 -7.10 2.29
C ASP A 225 -14.45 -8.44 2.94
N LEU A 226 -14.19 -9.59 2.26
CA LEU A 226 -14.33 -10.90 2.87
C LEU A 226 -13.30 -11.06 3.99
N VAL A 227 -13.76 -11.47 5.17
CA VAL A 227 -12.91 -11.77 6.32
C VAL A 227 -12.88 -13.27 6.58
N PHE A 228 -11.70 -13.81 6.92
CA PHE A 228 -11.51 -15.21 7.30
C PHE A 228 -10.41 -15.35 8.35
N GLU A 229 -10.45 -16.45 9.11
CA GLU A 229 -9.48 -16.77 10.15
C GLU A 229 -8.18 -17.34 9.54
N HIS A 230 -7.03 -17.03 10.15
CA HIS A 230 -5.72 -17.43 9.64
C HIS A 230 -4.82 -18.16 10.66
N GLU A 231 -5.23 -18.25 11.92
CA GLU A 231 -4.48 -18.98 12.95
C GLU A 231 -4.66 -20.51 12.87
N LEU A 232 -3.73 -21.20 13.49
CA LEU A 232 -3.81 -22.66 13.71
C LEU A 232 -5.01 -23.00 14.61
N ASP A 233 -5.70 -24.11 14.30
CA ASP A 233 -6.80 -24.65 15.12
C ASP A 233 -6.30 -25.17 16.49
#